data_556def99a63f2b1435955551a10476f4
#
_entry.id   556def99a63f2b1435955551a10476f4
#
_cell.length_a   1.000
_cell.length_b   1.000
_cell.length_c   1.000
_cell.angle_alpha   90.00
_cell.angle_beta   90.00
_cell.angle_gamma   90.00
#
_symmetry.space_group_name_H-M   'P 1'
#
loop_
_entity.id
_entity.type
_entity.pdbx_description
1 polymer ?
#
loop_
_entity_poly.entity_id
_entity_poly.type
_entity_poly.pdbx_seq_one_letter_code
_entity_poly.pdbx_strand_id
1 'polypeptide(L)'
;WWMLTTLTDQVLGEISHMWYIDDFDVLEEPKAEPSFPLSQLPDKLKEKGANLTTDPEAYLDSYLGYEMEPNKDPDADWRLDVMAGSTCCVPLINGYLNGDNDFMDALHADGAAAGFLCYPLDTLREEEGSEKIFDFRDRLEEALAAGDGPEVLTLTGGATGLFCGYVDFIAWDIRAVLQKAKEFFEGTDIPWASFHTFRREAGTVALKNPPEEEPDDEDQVPELDETLAGMDYIPYTPQNEEEFFRQLEQWNDEDEYTRCIQALNAVPENWRNYRTAYAMARALENYAIIGDHDEGTPNY
;
A
#
# COMPACT_ATOMS: atom_id res chain seq x y z
N TRP A 1 4.36 -32.40 -5.40
CA TRP A 1 3.15 -31.57 -5.34
C TRP A 1 2.76 -31.05 -6.71
N TRP A 2 3.52 -30.23 -7.38
CA TRP A 2 3.21 -29.63 -8.68
C TRP A 2 2.63 -30.59 -9.72
N MET A 3 3.19 -31.79 -9.85
CA MET A 3 2.68 -32.79 -10.78
C MET A 3 1.27 -33.31 -10.41
N LEU A 4 0.97 -33.46 -9.12
CA LEU A 4 -0.34 -33.91 -8.64
C LEU A 4 -1.38 -32.82 -8.88
N THR A 5 -1.07 -31.57 -8.57
CA THR A 5 -1.89 -30.39 -8.85
C THR A 5 -2.24 -30.33 -10.34
N THR A 6 -1.21 -30.35 -11.20
CA THR A 6 -1.41 -30.27 -12.67
C THR A 6 -2.28 -31.41 -13.21
N LEU A 7 -2.06 -32.65 -12.74
CA LEU A 7 -2.88 -33.78 -13.17
C LEU A 7 -4.31 -33.68 -12.68
N THR A 8 -4.53 -33.15 -11.50
CA THR A 8 -5.88 -32.97 -10.93
C THR A 8 -6.61 -31.86 -11.68
N ASP A 9 -5.94 -30.73 -12.02
CA ASP A 9 -6.49 -29.67 -12.85
C ASP A 9 -6.92 -30.18 -14.24
N GLN A 10 -6.10 -31.05 -14.86
CA GLN A 10 -6.45 -31.64 -16.14
C GLN A 10 -7.67 -32.57 -16.08
N VAL A 11 -7.93 -33.18 -14.95
CA VAL A 11 -9.03 -34.14 -14.76
C VAL A 11 -10.31 -33.47 -14.27
N LEU A 12 -10.21 -32.49 -13.41
CA LEU A 12 -11.36 -31.81 -12.79
C LEU A 12 -11.66 -30.43 -13.38
N GLY A 13 -10.68 -29.76 -13.97
CA GLY A 13 -10.64 -28.32 -14.15
C GLY A 13 -10.15 -27.60 -12.90
N GLU A 14 -9.48 -26.47 -13.06
CA GLU A 14 -8.87 -25.71 -11.95
C GLU A 14 -9.88 -25.35 -10.86
N ILE A 15 -11.06 -24.87 -11.24
CA ILE A 15 -12.11 -24.42 -10.32
C ILE A 15 -12.62 -25.59 -9.48
N SER A 16 -12.94 -26.72 -10.12
CA SER A 16 -13.41 -27.90 -9.39
C SER A 16 -12.32 -28.50 -8.51
N HIS A 17 -11.05 -28.38 -8.92
CA HIS A 17 -9.93 -28.73 -8.05
C HIS A 17 -9.90 -27.83 -6.81
N MET A 18 -9.93 -26.51 -6.98
CA MET A 18 -9.95 -25.53 -5.86
C MET A 18 -11.10 -25.78 -4.89
N TRP A 19 -12.29 -26.13 -5.41
CA TRP A 19 -13.48 -26.29 -4.57
C TRP A 19 -13.53 -27.60 -3.79
N TYR A 20 -12.90 -28.67 -4.30
CA TYR A 20 -13.13 -30.01 -3.77
C TYR A 20 -11.89 -30.76 -3.31
N ILE A 21 -10.69 -30.23 -3.55
CA ILE A 21 -9.42 -30.87 -3.18
C ILE A 21 -8.56 -29.87 -2.39
N ASP A 22 -8.51 -30.06 -1.09
CA ASP A 22 -7.74 -29.18 -0.19
C ASP A 22 -6.25 -29.53 -0.18
N ASP A 23 -5.91 -30.81 -0.23
CA ASP A 23 -4.51 -31.24 -0.08
C ASP A 23 -4.28 -32.65 -0.68
N PHE A 24 -3.03 -33.04 -0.81
CA PHE A 24 -2.56 -34.35 -1.28
C PHE A 24 -1.67 -35.00 -0.26
N ASP A 25 -2.05 -36.22 0.18
CA ASP A 25 -1.17 -37.11 0.91
C ASP A 25 -0.36 -37.98 -0.06
N VAL A 26 0.97 -37.94 0.00
CA VAL A 26 1.85 -38.85 -0.74
C VAL A 26 2.37 -39.90 0.23
N LEU A 27 1.90 -41.13 0.04
CA LEU A 27 2.24 -42.24 0.91
C LEU A 27 3.17 -43.23 0.21
N GLU A 28 4.14 -43.80 0.95
CA GLU A 28 5.03 -44.86 0.44
C GLU A 28 4.28 -46.19 0.22
N GLU A 29 3.27 -46.46 1.05
CA GLU A 29 2.42 -47.65 0.94
C GLU A 29 0.94 -47.23 0.80
N PRO A 30 0.16 -47.98 -0.04
CA PRO A 30 -1.27 -47.69 -0.19
C PRO A 30 -2.02 -47.86 1.13
N LYS A 31 -2.96 -46.99 1.44
CA LYS A 31 -3.93 -47.20 2.53
C LYS A 31 -4.76 -48.46 2.22
N ALA A 32 -5.19 -49.19 3.25
CA ALA A 32 -6.05 -50.37 3.12
C ALA A 32 -7.50 -50.01 2.65
N GLU A 33 -7.72 -48.83 2.18
CA GLU A 33 -9.00 -48.32 1.69
C GLU A 33 -9.15 -48.54 0.18
N PRO A 34 -10.40 -48.61 -0.33
CA PRO A 34 -10.62 -48.74 -1.76
C PRO A 34 -9.96 -47.60 -2.52
N SER A 35 -9.12 -47.92 -3.49
CA SER A 35 -8.50 -46.95 -4.39
C SER A 35 -9.13 -47.04 -5.78
N PHE A 36 -9.04 -45.94 -6.52
CA PHE A 36 -9.51 -45.82 -7.90
C PHE A 36 -8.52 -44.99 -8.72
N PRO A 37 -8.49 -45.18 -10.06
CA PRO A 37 -7.67 -44.34 -10.93
C PRO A 37 -8.09 -42.88 -10.88
N LEU A 38 -7.13 -41.95 -11.01
CA LEU A 38 -7.40 -40.50 -11.03
C LEU A 38 -8.44 -40.12 -12.08
N SER A 39 -8.49 -40.78 -13.23
CA SER A 39 -9.50 -40.59 -14.26
C SER A 39 -10.95 -40.84 -13.80
N GLN A 40 -11.18 -41.53 -12.70
CA GLN A 40 -12.50 -41.75 -12.11
C GLN A 40 -12.85 -40.70 -11.03
N LEU A 41 -11.93 -39.81 -10.68
CA LEU A 41 -12.14 -38.80 -9.64
C LEU A 41 -13.37 -37.93 -9.90
N PRO A 42 -13.63 -37.43 -11.13
CA PRO A 42 -14.84 -36.65 -11.41
C PRO A 42 -16.13 -37.38 -11.07
N ASP A 43 -16.20 -38.64 -11.46
CA ASP A 43 -17.41 -39.48 -11.22
C ASP A 43 -17.57 -39.76 -9.72
N LYS A 44 -16.47 -40.00 -9.01
CA LYS A 44 -16.50 -40.20 -7.56
C LYS A 44 -16.92 -38.95 -6.78
N LEU A 45 -16.50 -37.78 -7.21
CA LEU A 45 -16.95 -36.51 -6.63
C LEU A 45 -18.43 -36.25 -6.91
N LYS A 46 -18.91 -36.50 -8.14
CA LYS A 46 -20.33 -36.38 -8.50
C LYS A 46 -21.19 -37.35 -7.69
N GLU A 47 -20.74 -38.61 -7.50
CA GLU A 47 -21.42 -39.59 -6.62
C GLU A 47 -21.59 -39.10 -5.18
N LYS A 48 -20.68 -38.20 -4.72
CA LYS A 48 -20.74 -37.53 -3.40
C LYS A 48 -21.50 -36.17 -3.42
N GLY A 49 -22.05 -35.77 -4.56
CA GLY A 49 -22.84 -34.55 -4.68
C GLY A 49 -22.06 -33.31 -5.13
N ALA A 50 -20.81 -33.48 -5.57
CA ALA A 50 -20.04 -32.35 -6.11
C ALA A 50 -20.62 -31.85 -7.43
N ASN A 51 -20.73 -30.54 -7.57
CA ASN A 51 -21.14 -29.85 -8.81
C ASN A 51 -19.90 -29.36 -9.54
N LEU A 52 -19.32 -30.20 -10.39
CA LEU A 52 -18.11 -29.86 -11.12
C LEU A 52 -18.42 -28.90 -12.27
N THR A 53 -17.59 -27.88 -12.44
CA THR A 53 -17.67 -26.91 -13.53
C THR A 53 -16.31 -26.72 -14.19
N THR A 54 -16.34 -26.41 -15.49
CA THR A 54 -15.20 -25.95 -16.28
C THR A 54 -15.45 -24.55 -16.84
N ASP A 55 -16.51 -23.89 -16.35
CA ASP A 55 -16.85 -22.54 -16.75
C ASP A 55 -15.81 -21.56 -16.19
N PRO A 56 -15.07 -20.82 -17.03
CA PRO A 56 -14.09 -19.85 -16.56
C PRO A 56 -14.70 -18.70 -15.73
N GLU A 57 -15.98 -18.37 -15.94
CA GLU A 57 -16.66 -17.34 -15.14
C GLU A 57 -16.82 -17.75 -13.67
N ALA A 58 -16.96 -19.06 -13.42
CA ALA A 58 -17.01 -19.55 -12.05
C ALA A 58 -15.70 -19.34 -11.24
N TYR A 59 -14.59 -18.99 -11.93
CA TYR A 59 -13.34 -18.62 -11.29
C TYR A 59 -13.48 -17.33 -10.46
N LEU A 60 -14.28 -16.39 -10.94
CA LEU A 60 -14.52 -15.12 -10.24
C LEU A 60 -15.24 -15.31 -8.90
N ASP A 61 -16.01 -16.40 -8.76
CA ASP A 61 -16.72 -16.78 -7.53
C ASP A 61 -15.90 -17.71 -6.62
N SER A 62 -14.67 -18.07 -7.03
CA SER A 62 -13.83 -19.09 -6.36
C SER A 62 -12.78 -18.42 -5.47
N TYR A 63 -13.20 -17.92 -4.31
CA TYR A 63 -12.30 -17.28 -3.36
C TYR A 63 -11.58 -18.29 -2.47
N LEU A 64 -10.26 -18.18 -2.41
CA LEU A 64 -9.39 -18.85 -1.45
C LEU A 64 -9.06 -17.91 -0.29
N GLY A 65 -9.32 -18.36 0.94
CA GLY A 65 -8.82 -17.72 2.13
C GLY A 65 -7.35 -18.01 2.35
N TYR A 66 -6.59 -17.04 2.86
CA TYR A 66 -5.21 -17.22 3.27
C TYR A 66 -4.92 -16.48 4.57
N GLU A 67 -3.98 -17.02 5.34
CA GLU A 67 -3.48 -16.41 6.57
C GLU A 67 -1.96 -16.23 6.45
N MET A 68 -1.44 -15.17 7.07
CA MET A 68 -0.01 -14.85 7.07
C MET A 68 0.43 -14.46 8.47
N GLU A 69 1.71 -14.64 8.78
CA GLU A 69 2.33 -14.03 9.94
C GLU A 69 2.67 -12.57 9.61
N PRO A 70 1.98 -11.59 10.24
CA PRO A 70 2.15 -10.18 9.86
C PRO A 70 3.48 -9.61 10.32
N ASN A 71 4.12 -8.81 9.47
CA ASN A 71 5.20 -7.94 9.89
C ASN A 71 4.64 -6.84 10.80
N LYS A 72 5.33 -6.59 11.93
CA LYS A 72 4.92 -5.59 12.94
C LYS A 72 5.58 -4.23 12.75
N ASP A 73 6.44 -4.11 11.76
CA ASP A 73 7.06 -2.84 11.40
C ASP A 73 6.05 -2.02 10.56
N PRO A 74 5.60 -0.85 11.04
CA PRO A 74 4.66 -0.01 10.31
C PRO A 74 5.26 0.56 9.01
N ASP A 75 6.59 0.62 8.90
CA ASP A 75 7.30 1.11 7.73
C ASP A 75 7.64 0.01 6.71
N ALA A 76 7.20 -1.23 6.98
CA ALA A 76 7.37 -2.33 6.04
C ALA A 76 6.59 -2.09 4.73
N ASP A 77 7.02 -2.75 3.65
CA ASP A 77 6.28 -2.70 2.38
C ASP A 77 4.81 -3.08 2.56
N TRP A 78 3.96 -2.50 1.73
CA TRP A 78 2.52 -2.80 1.71
C TRP A 78 2.23 -4.29 1.72
N ARG A 79 1.15 -4.69 2.39
CA ARG A 79 0.67 -6.08 2.53
C ARG A 79 1.56 -7.01 3.37
N LEU A 80 2.73 -6.61 3.84
CA LEU A 80 3.51 -7.42 4.78
C LEU A 80 2.89 -7.45 6.19
N ASP A 81 2.01 -6.50 6.50
CA ASP A 81 1.23 -6.45 7.74
C ASP A 81 -0.01 -7.35 7.71
N VAL A 82 -0.32 -8.02 6.59
CA VAL A 82 -1.53 -8.83 6.42
C VAL A 82 -1.56 -9.99 7.40
N MET A 83 -2.69 -10.15 8.09
CA MET A 83 -3.02 -11.29 8.94
C MET A 83 -3.84 -12.34 8.19
N ALA A 84 -4.88 -11.87 7.50
CA ALA A 84 -5.78 -12.75 6.75
C ALA A 84 -6.35 -12.02 5.52
N GLY A 85 -6.63 -12.79 4.48
CA GLY A 85 -7.24 -12.27 3.26
C GLY A 85 -7.96 -13.37 2.49
N SER A 86 -8.60 -12.96 1.41
CA SER A 86 -9.20 -13.86 0.42
C SER A 86 -8.92 -13.36 -0.98
N THR A 87 -8.79 -14.26 -1.93
CA THR A 87 -8.55 -13.92 -3.33
C THR A 87 -9.10 -14.97 -4.27
N CYS A 88 -9.64 -14.54 -5.42
CA CYS A 88 -9.89 -15.42 -6.56
C CYS A 88 -8.73 -15.44 -7.56
N CYS A 89 -7.65 -14.67 -7.30
CA CYS A 89 -6.49 -14.56 -8.17
C CYS A 89 -5.18 -14.78 -7.41
N VAL A 90 -4.93 -16.01 -7.00
CA VAL A 90 -3.72 -16.43 -6.25
C VAL A 90 -2.40 -15.98 -6.90
N PRO A 91 -2.24 -16.00 -8.23
CA PRO A 91 -1.00 -15.54 -8.87
C PRO A 91 -0.61 -14.09 -8.55
N LEU A 92 -1.59 -13.18 -8.35
CA LEU A 92 -1.30 -11.80 -7.96
C LEU A 92 -0.67 -11.72 -6.57
N ILE A 93 -1.24 -12.43 -5.60
CA ILE A 93 -0.76 -12.44 -4.22
C ILE A 93 0.63 -13.08 -4.15
N ASN A 94 0.79 -14.25 -4.76
CA ASN A 94 2.07 -14.96 -4.75
C ASN A 94 3.17 -14.17 -5.48
N GLY A 95 2.86 -13.58 -6.63
CA GLY A 95 3.80 -12.73 -7.37
C GLY A 95 4.28 -11.56 -6.53
N TYR A 96 3.37 -10.83 -5.90
CA TYR A 96 3.71 -9.69 -5.04
C TYR A 96 4.62 -10.10 -3.86
N LEU A 97 4.25 -11.16 -3.14
CA LEU A 97 5.01 -11.62 -1.96
C LEU A 97 6.41 -12.13 -2.34
N ASN A 98 6.55 -12.78 -3.49
CA ASN A 98 7.82 -13.32 -3.97
C ASN A 98 8.65 -12.33 -4.80
N GLY A 99 8.12 -11.14 -5.12
CA GLY A 99 8.76 -10.18 -6.03
C GLY A 99 8.80 -10.67 -7.49
N ASP A 100 7.84 -11.50 -7.90
CA ASP A 100 7.71 -12.03 -9.26
C ASP A 100 6.66 -11.21 -10.03
N ASN A 101 7.07 -10.69 -11.19
CA ASN A 101 6.24 -9.83 -12.01
C ASN A 101 5.68 -10.52 -13.27
N ASP A 102 5.92 -11.80 -13.51
CA ASP A 102 5.54 -12.49 -14.76
C ASP A 102 4.03 -12.41 -15.01
N PHE A 103 3.22 -12.59 -13.96
CA PHE A 103 1.76 -12.49 -14.09
C PHE A 103 1.30 -11.04 -14.36
N MET A 104 1.93 -10.05 -13.71
CA MET A 104 1.68 -8.64 -13.97
C MET A 104 2.05 -8.24 -15.40
N ASP A 105 3.15 -8.79 -15.94
CA ASP A 105 3.58 -8.55 -17.32
C ASP A 105 2.56 -9.12 -18.31
N ALA A 106 2.01 -10.30 -18.04
CA ALA A 106 0.96 -10.90 -18.86
C ALA A 106 -0.32 -10.04 -18.87
N LEU A 107 -0.79 -9.57 -17.70
CA LEU A 107 -1.95 -8.67 -17.62
C LEU A 107 -1.72 -7.36 -18.38
N HIS A 108 -0.54 -6.75 -18.25
CA HIS A 108 -0.20 -5.53 -18.99
C HIS A 108 -0.13 -5.75 -20.50
N ALA A 109 0.34 -6.91 -20.96
CA ALA A 109 0.36 -7.26 -22.39
C ALA A 109 -1.06 -7.31 -22.98
N ASP A 110 -2.04 -7.72 -22.16
CA ASP A 110 -3.46 -7.77 -22.52
C ASP A 110 -4.20 -6.44 -22.26
N GLY A 111 -3.48 -5.40 -21.82
CA GLY A 111 -4.04 -4.05 -21.57
C GLY A 111 -4.77 -3.89 -20.24
N ALA A 112 -4.62 -4.85 -19.32
CA ALA A 112 -5.18 -4.77 -17.99
C ALA A 112 -4.12 -4.33 -16.97
N ALA A 113 -4.55 -3.68 -15.89
CA ALA A 113 -3.73 -3.33 -14.74
C ALA A 113 -4.27 -4.03 -13.49
N ALA A 114 -3.40 -4.54 -12.62
CA ALA A 114 -3.82 -5.05 -11.33
C ALA A 114 -3.17 -4.27 -10.19
N GLY A 115 -3.93 -4.08 -9.12
CA GLY A 115 -3.49 -3.35 -7.95
C GLY A 115 -4.43 -3.51 -6.78
N PHE A 116 -4.12 -2.81 -5.72
CA PHE A 116 -4.94 -2.78 -4.52
C PHE A 116 -5.07 -1.35 -3.97
N LEU A 117 -6.21 -1.11 -3.35
CA LEU A 117 -6.42 0.05 -2.49
C LEU A 117 -5.95 -0.27 -1.09
N CYS A 118 -5.31 0.69 -0.44
CA CYS A 118 -4.81 0.57 0.93
C CYS A 118 -5.34 1.73 1.76
N TYR A 119 -5.83 1.46 2.97
CA TYR A 119 -6.37 2.46 3.89
C TYR A 119 -6.13 2.03 5.34
N PRO A 120 -5.97 2.98 6.30
CA PRO A 120 -5.69 2.66 7.69
C PRO A 120 -6.93 2.07 8.38
N LEU A 121 -6.69 1.20 9.34
CA LEU A 121 -7.75 0.54 10.13
C LEU A 121 -8.00 1.17 11.50
N ASP A 122 -7.18 2.14 11.92
CA ASP A 122 -7.23 2.69 13.28
C ASP A 122 -8.59 3.27 13.62
N THR A 123 -9.17 4.08 12.73
CA THR A 123 -10.49 4.68 12.90
C THR A 123 -11.65 3.66 12.84
N LEU A 124 -11.41 2.49 12.25
CA LEU A 124 -12.42 1.44 12.10
C LEU A 124 -12.41 0.44 13.27
N ARG A 125 -11.35 0.47 14.11
CA ARG A 125 -11.18 -0.47 15.23
C ARG A 125 -11.74 0.03 16.56
N GLU A 126 -12.16 1.28 16.63
CA GLU A 126 -12.32 2.00 17.89
C GLU A 126 -13.41 1.50 18.83
N GLU A 127 -14.41 0.70 18.50
CA GLU A 127 -15.36 0.23 19.53
C GLU A 127 -16.12 -1.07 19.20
N GLU A 128 -16.25 -1.52 17.96
CA GLU A 128 -17.15 -2.63 17.58
C GLU A 128 -16.47 -3.81 16.85
N GLY A 129 -15.15 -3.95 16.98
CA GLY A 129 -14.42 -5.11 16.48
C GLY A 129 -14.29 -5.15 14.95
N SER A 130 -14.27 -6.36 14.38
CA SER A 130 -14.05 -6.57 12.94
C SER A 130 -15.25 -6.21 12.06
N GLU A 131 -16.44 -6.03 12.61
CA GLU A 131 -17.67 -5.77 11.84
C GLU A 131 -17.56 -4.45 11.04
N LYS A 132 -17.11 -3.37 11.66
CA LYS A 132 -16.89 -2.08 10.95
C LYS A 132 -15.87 -2.16 9.81
N ILE A 133 -14.86 -3.01 9.98
CA ILE A 133 -13.82 -3.21 8.93
C ILE A 133 -14.46 -3.88 7.71
N PHE A 134 -15.29 -4.90 7.92
CA PHE A 134 -15.98 -5.59 6.83
C PHE A 134 -17.03 -4.70 6.18
N ASP A 135 -17.88 -4.03 6.97
CA ASP A 135 -18.90 -3.09 6.47
C ASP A 135 -18.26 -1.95 5.64
N PHE A 136 -17.11 -1.44 6.07
CA PHE A 136 -16.38 -0.43 5.31
C PHE A 136 -15.89 -0.98 3.98
N ARG A 137 -15.31 -2.19 3.98
CA ARG A 137 -14.84 -2.87 2.76
C ARG A 137 -15.99 -3.10 1.80
N ASP A 138 -17.10 -3.66 2.27
CA ASP A 138 -18.28 -3.94 1.46
C ASP A 138 -18.80 -2.66 0.78
N ARG A 139 -18.89 -1.55 1.52
CA ARG A 139 -19.27 -0.25 0.96
C ARG A 139 -18.29 0.28 -0.10
N LEU A 140 -16.99 0.07 0.10
CA LEU A 140 -15.97 0.44 -0.88
C LEU A 140 -16.10 -0.41 -2.15
N GLU A 141 -16.27 -1.72 -2.01
CA GLU A 141 -16.46 -2.66 -3.12
C GLU A 141 -17.75 -2.33 -3.88
N GLU A 142 -18.85 -2.05 -3.19
CA GLU A 142 -20.13 -1.59 -3.80
C GLU A 142 -19.93 -0.28 -4.58
N ALA A 143 -19.19 0.68 -4.03
CA ALA A 143 -18.94 1.95 -4.70
C ALA A 143 -18.08 1.77 -5.98
N LEU A 144 -17.10 0.89 -5.95
CA LEU A 144 -16.27 0.56 -7.11
C LEU A 144 -17.10 -0.17 -8.18
N ALA A 145 -17.96 -1.09 -7.78
CA ALA A 145 -18.82 -1.87 -8.67
C ALA A 145 -20.03 -1.09 -9.19
N ALA A 146 -20.34 0.09 -8.66
CA ALA A 146 -21.51 0.87 -9.07
C ALA A 146 -21.40 1.39 -10.51
N GLY A 147 -22.54 1.49 -11.21
CA GLY A 147 -22.64 2.05 -12.56
C GLY A 147 -21.88 1.24 -13.60
N ASP A 148 -20.84 1.82 -14.18
CA ASP A 148 -19.94 1.19 -15.17
C ASP A 148 -18.83 0.31 -14.52
N GLY A 149 -18.87 0.11 -13.21
CA GLY A 149 -17.89 -0.67 -12.46
C GLY A 149 -17.54 -2.01 -13.13
N PRO A 150 -18.53 -2.87 -13.44
CA PRO A 150 -18.26 -4.18 -14.08
C PRO A 150 -17.60 -4.10 -15.48
N GLU A 151 -17.68 -2.95 -16.15
CA GLU A 151 -17.03 -2.73 -17.44
C GLU A 151 -15.57 -2.28 -17.31
N VAL A 152 -15.18 -1.74 -16.14
CA VAL A 152 -13.86 -1.13 -15.94
C VAL A 152 -12.97 -1.91 -14.96
N LEU A 153 -13.54 -2.75 -14.09
CA LEU A 153 -12.79 -3.55 -13.13
C LEU A 153 -13.46 -4.88 -12.77
N THR A 154 -12.65 -5.78 -12.25
CA THR A 154 -13.08 -6.98 -11.52
C THR A 154 -12.40 -6.98 -10.16
N LEU A 155 -13.19 -7.06 -9.08
CA LEU A 155 -12.68 -7.26 -7.73
C LEU A 155 -12.10 -8.68 -7.62
N THR A 156 -10.93 -8.82 -7.05
CA THR A 156 -10.24 -10.11 -6.93
C THR A 156 -10.06 -10.57 -5.49
N GLY A 157 -10.46 -9.74 -4.53
CA GLY A 157 -10.41 -10.06 -3.12
C GLY A 157 -9.96 -8.88 -2.26
N GLY A 158 -9.39 -9.21 -1.13
CA GLY A 158 -8.86 -8.21 -0.20
C GLY A 158 -8.23 -8.85 1.02
N ALA A 159 -7.69 -8.01 1.89
CA ALA A 159 -7.02 -8.48 3.10
C ALA A 159 -7.21 -7.51 4.27
N THR A 160 -6.98 -8.03 5.47
CA THR A 160 -6.92 -7.26 6.71
C THR A 160 -5.55 -7.45 7.33
N GLY A 161 -4.83 -6.36 7.47
CA GLY A 161 -3.52 -6.30 8.09
C GLY A 161 -3.57 -5.85 9.55
N LEU A 162 -2.39 -5.67 10.15
CA LEU A 162 -2.26 -5.05 11.47
C LEU A 162 -2.60 -3.56 11.42
N PHE A 163 -2.23 -2.88 10.36
CA PHE A 163 -2.35 -1.43 10.22
C PHE A 163 -3.37 -1.06 9.14
N CYS A 164 -3.40 -1.81 8.03
CA CYS A 164 -4.15 -1.46 6.84
C CYS A 164 -5.19 -2.50 6.42
N GLY A 165 -6.26 -2.01 5.80
CA GLY A 165 -7.19 -2.80 4.99
C GLY A 165 -6.84 -2.68 3.52
N TYR A 166 -7.12 -3.76 2.76
CA TYR A 166 -6.78 -3.89 1.35
C TYR A 166 -7.99 -4.36 0.54
N VAL A 167 -8.21 -3.76 -0.64
CA VAL A 167 -9.17 -4.22 -1.65
C VAL A 167 -8.43 -4.42 -2.95
N ASP A 168 -8.48 -5.63 -3.49
CA ASP A 168 -7.71 -6.10 -4.63
C ASP A 168 -8.56 -6.11 -5.89
N PHE A 169 -8.00 -5.70 -7.03
CA PHE A 169 -8.72 -5.69 -8.29
C PHE A 169 -7.81 -5.80 -9.51
N ILE A 170 -8.43 -6.23 -10.64
CA ILE A 170 -7.89 -6.08 -11.99
C ILE A 170 -8.75 -5.02 -12.69
N ALA A 171 -8.12 -4.09 -13.40
CA ALA A 171 -8.78 -2.96 -14.05
C ALA A 171 -8.46 -2.91 -15.55
N TRP A 172 -9.48 -2.65 -16.36
CA TRP A 172 -9.41 -2.37 -17.81
C TRP A 172 -9.31 -0.86 -18.06
N ASP A 173 -9.86 -0.05 -17.14
CA ASP A 173 -9.66 1.40 -17.09
C ASP A 173 -9.26 1.82 -15.68
N ILE A 174 -7.96 1.82 -15.41
CA ILE A 174 -7.42 2.18 -14.12
C ILE A 174 -7.76 3.61 -13.70
N ARG A 175 -7.92 4.55 -14.66
CA ARG A 175 -8.25 5.95 -14.33
C ARG A 175 -9.66 6.05 -13.79
N ALA A 176 -10.61 5.36 -14.41
CA ALA A 176 -12.00 5.31 -13.94
C ALA A 176 -12.07 4.71 -12.53
N VAL A 177 -11.33 3.62 -12.29
CA VAL A 177 -11.28 2.96 -10.96
C VAL A 177 -10.71 3.90 -9.90
N LEU A 178 -9.57 4.55 -10.17
CA LEU A 178 -8.94 5.47 -9.22
C LEU A 178 -9.80 6.70 -8.94
N GLN A 179 -10.56 7.20 -9.94
CA GLN A 179 -11.50 8.28 -9.74
C GLN A 179 -12.64 7.88 -8.80
N LYS A 180 -13.25 6.70 -9.00
CA LYS A 180 -14.29 6.16 -8.11
C LYS A 180 -13.78 5.97 -6.68
N ALA A 181 -12.59 5.39 -6.54
CA ALA A 181 -11.97 5.18 -5.24
C ALA A 181 -11.71 6.51 -4.51
N LYS A 182 -11.18 7.51 -5.23
CA LYS A 182 -10.94 8.85 -4.69
C LYS A 182 -12.24 9.49 -4.20
N GLU A 183 -13.30 9.49 -5.02
CA GLU A 183 -14.61 10.04 -4.66
C GLU A 183 -15.20 9.35 -3.41
N PHE A 184 -15.04 8.03 -3.31
CA PHE A 184 -15.46 7.28 -2.12
C PHE A 184 -14.70 7.73 -0.87
N PHE A 185 -13.35 7.73 -0.90
CA PHE A 185 -12.54 8.08 0.26
C PHE A 185 -12.70 9.54 0.68
N GLU A 186 -12.89 10.48 -0.25
CA GLU A 186 -13.19 11.89 0.06
C GLU A 186 -14.49 12.04 0.88
N GLY A 187 -15.45 11.13 0.68
CA GLY A 187 -16.71 11.10 1.42
C GLY A 187 -16.68 10.35 2.77
N THR A 188 -15.50 9.91 3.24
CA THR A 188 -15.32 9.14 4.49
C THR A 188 -14.43 9.86 5.49
N ASP A 189 -14.45 9.40 6.75
CA ASP A 189 -13.58 9.89 7.82
C ASP A 189 -12.19 9.20 7.84
N ILE A 190 -11.91 8.29 6.89
CA ILE A 190 -10.60 7.67 6.75
C ILE A 190 -9.56 8.76 6.48
N PRO A 191 -8.48 8.86 7.27
CA PRO A 191 -7.53 9.99 7.18
C PRO A 191 -6.73 9.99 5.89
N TRP A 192 -6.39 8.83 5.34
CA TRP A 192 -5.66 8.71 4.08
C TRP A 192 -6.05 7.43 3.33
N ALA A 193 -5.83 7.41 2.03
CA ALA A 193 -5.97 6.22 1.21
C ALA A 193 -5.02 6.28 0.01
N SER A 194 -4.55 5.13 -0.42
CA SER A 194 -3.59 5.01 -1.52
C SER A 194 -3.93 3.85 -2.44
N PHE A 195 -3.45 3.94 -3.66
CA PHE A 195 -3.40 2.85 -4.62
C PHE A 195 -1.96 2.40 -4.83
N HIS A 196 -1.75 1.08 -4.90
CA HIS A 196 -0.49 0.46 -5.28
C HIS A 196 -0.75 -0.67 -6.27
N THR A 197 0.18 -0.88 -7.20
CA THR A 197 0.10 -2.03 -8.11
C THR A 197 0.60 -3.29 -7.41
N PHE A 198 0.33 -4.48 -8.01
CA PHE A 198 0.96 -5.72 -7.53
C PHE A 198 2.43 -5.86 -7.94
N ARG A 199 3.11 -4.75 -8.31
CA ARG A 199 4.57 -4.67 -8.45
C ARG A 199 5.14 -4.01 -7.21
N ARG A 200 5.89 -4.78 -6.43
CA ARG A 200 6.39 -4.36 -5.12
C ARG A 200 7.27 -3.11 -5.18
N GLU A 201 8.06 -2.97 -6.25
CA GLU A 201 8.98 -1.85 -6.44
C GLU A 201 8.30 -0.58 -7.00
N ALA A 202 7.02 -0.66 -7.34
CA ALA A 202 6.31 0.48 -7.89
C ALA A 202 5.97 1.51 -6.81
N GLY A 203 5.93 2.78 -7.20
CA GLY A 203 5.50 3.85 -6.31
C GLY A 203 3.99 3.79 -6.02
N THR A 204 3.59 4.46 -4.95
CA THR A 204 2.21 4.57 -4.47
C THR A 204 1.55 5.82 -5.02
N VAL A 205 0.27 5.75 -5.34
CA VAL A 205 -0.56 6.89 -5.76
C VAL A 205 -1.48 7.25 -4.60
N ALA A 206 -1.34 8.46 -4.05
CA ALA A 206 -2.25 8.97 -3.03
C ALA A 206 -3.64 9.25 -3.63
N LEU A 207 -4.68 8.71 -3.02
CA LEU A 207 -6.09 8.96 -3.34
C LEU A 207 -6.70 9.98 -2.39
N LYS A 208 -6.28 9.94 -1.13
CA LYS A 208 -6.60 10.90 -0.09
C LYS A 208 -5.34 11.11 0.76
N ASN A 209 -4.96 12.35 0.94
CA ASN A 209 -3.85 12.70 1.83
C ASN A 209 -4.34 12.75 3.28
N PRO A 210 -3.47 12.43 4.26
CA PRO A 210 -3.80 12.67 5.65
C PRO A 210 -4.13 14.17 5.83
N PRO A 211 -5.02 14.51 6.81
CA PRO A 211 -5.19 15.91 7.19
C PRO A 211 -3.81 16.51 7.44
N GLU A 212 -3.59 17.73 6.95
CA GLU A 212 -2.40 18.48 7.35
C GLU A 212 -2.44 18.54 8.87
N GLU A 213 -1.50 17.90 9.54
CA GLU A 213 -1.32 18.09 10.98
C GLU A 213 -1.08 19.59 11.13
N GLU A 214 -1.99 20.29 11.83
CA GLU A 214 -1.63 21.62 12.31
C GLU A 214 -0.37 21.40 13.14
N PRO A 215 0.75 22.06 12.82
CA PRO A 215 1.99 21.84 13.57
C PRO A 215 1.66 21.99 15.05
N ASP A 216 1.96 20.95 15.84
CA ASP A 216 1.87 21.05 17.28
C ASP A 216 2.59 22.33 17.70
N ASP A 217 2.04 23.07 18.68
CA ASP A 217 2.65 24.33 19.16
C ASP A 217 4.12 24.17 19.61
N GLU A 218 4.61 22.92 19.73
CA GLU A 218 6.00 22.57 20.01
C GLU A 218 6.88 22.48 18.76
N ASP A 219 6.29 22.26 17.54
CA ASP A 219 6.99 22.23 16.24
C ASP A 219 6.87 23.55 15.47
N GLN A 220 6.40 24.62 16.08
CA GLN A 220 6.43 25.93 15.46
C GLN A 220 7.90 26.33 15.26
N VAL A 221 8.37 26.17 14.01
CA VAL A 221 9.53 26.92 13.51
C VAL A 221 9.31 28.38 13.94
N PRO A 222 10.18 28.96 14.78
CA PRO A 222 9.96 30.29 15.32
C PRO A 222 9.57 31.25 14.18
N GLU A 223 8.39 31.88 14.29
CA GLU A 223 8.02 32.94 13.35
C GLU A 223 9.18 33.91 13.19
N LEU A 224 9.34 34.43 11.97
CA LEU A 224 10.32 35.48 11.61
C LEU A 224 10.19 36.67 12.55
N ASP A 225 10.67 36.49 13.77
CA ASP A 225 10.63 37.54 14.74
C ASP A 225 12.00 38.25 14.79
N GLU A 226 11.97 39.54 14.79
CA GLU A 226 12.97 40.60 15.07
C GLU A 226 14.49 40.18 15.10
N THR A 227 14.83 38.90 15.15
CA THR A 227 16.18 38.38 15.25
C THR A 227 17.02 38.58 13.99
N LEU A 228 16.43 38.54 12.80
CA LEU A 228 17.17 38.87 11.56
C LEU A 228 17.29 40.39 11.36
N ALA A 229 16.42 41.22 11.96
CA ALA A 229 16.42 42.67 11.79
C ALA A 229 17.64 43.36 12.44
N GLY A 230 18.40 42.68 13.28
CA GLY A 230 19.60 43.18 13.95
C GLY A 230 20.91 42.50 13.57
N MET A 231 20.88 41.56 12.62
CA MET A 231 22.03 40.74 12.23
C MET A 231 22.62 41.15 10.88
N ASP A 232 23.95 41.05 10.77
CA ASP A 232 24.66 41.10 9.49
C ASP A 232 24.41 39.77 8.75
N TYR A 233 23.26 39.63 8.05
CA TYR A 233 23.03 38.50 7.18
C TYR A 233 22.93 38.95 5.71
N ILE A 234 23.30 38.06 4.80
CA ILE A 234 23.27 38.29 3.36
C ILE A 234 21.94 37.78 2.82
N PRO A 235 20.99 38.65 2.43
CA PRO A 235 19.71 38.21 1.84
C PRO A 235 19.96 37.44 0.52
N TYR A 236 19.19 36.38 0.29
CA TYR A 236 19.28 35.64 -0.97
C TYR A 236 18.84 36.50 -2.16
N THR A 237 19.68 36.48 -3.18
CA THR A 237 19.33 36.89 -4.54
C THR A 237 19.97 35.91 -5.53
N PRO A 238 19.41 35.74 -6.75
CA PRO A 238 20.05 34.89 -7.77
C PRO A 238 21.49 35.27 -8.11
N GLN A 239 21.91 36.50 -7.84
CA GLN A 239 23.25 37.03 -8.12
C GLN A 239 24.26 36.74 -7.00
N ASN A 240 23.80 36.53 -5.76
CA ASN A 240 24.68 36.26 -4.61
C ASN A 240 24.50 34.86 -4.03
N GLU A 241 23.93 33.94 -4.81
CA GLU A 241 23.58 32.59 -4.38
C GLU A 241 24.73 31.88 -3.65
N GLU A 242 25.96 31.93 -4.20
CA GLU A 242 27.13 31.28 -3.61
C GLU A 242 27.54 31.87 -2.25
N GLU A 243 27.38 33.19 -2.07
CA GLU A 243 27.69 33.87 -0.83
C GLU A 243 26.66 33.57 0.25
N PHE A 244 25.38 33.53 -0.14
CA PHE A 244 24.29 33.14 0.74
C PHE A 244 24.46 31.72 1.27
N PHE A 245 24.72 30.74 0.39
CA PHE A 245 24.92 29.35 0.84
C PHE A 245 26.17 29.14 1.67
N ARG A 246 27.24 29.93 1.45
CA ARG A 246 28.41 29.90 2.32
C ARG A 246 28.11 30.40 3.72
N GLN A 247 27.26 31.40 3.87
CA GLN A 247 26.77 31.87 5.17
C GLN A 247 25.94 30.80 5.88
N LEU A 248 25.05 30.11 5.15
CA LEU A 248 24.29 29.01 5.72
C LEU A 248 25.20 27.84 6.18
N GLU A 249 26.23 27.50 5.41
CA GLU A 249 27.22 26.49 5.81
C GLU A 249 27.93 26.90 7.10
N GLN A 250 28.35 28.14 7.21
CA GLN A 250 29.00 28.64 8.43
C GLN A 250 28.06 28.49 9.65
N TRP A 251 26.82 28.94 9.54
CA TRP A 251 25.85 28.81 10.63
C TRP A 251 25.52 27.37 10.98
N ASN A 252 25.45 26.50 9.98
CA ASN A 252 25.25 25.09 10.20
C ASN A 252 26.45 24.41 10.92
N ASP A 253 27.67 24.88 10.68
CA ASP A 253 28.88 24.39 11.35
C ASP A 253 29.02 24.97 12.78
N GLU A 254 28.32 26.07 13.08
CA GLU A 254 28.23 26.72 14.39
C GLU A 254 27.02 26.26 15.21
N ASP A 255 26.25 25.26 14.72
CA ASP A 255 25.01 24.74 15.31
C ASP A 255 23.90 25.80 15.44
N GLU A 256 23.89 26.81 14.58
CA GLU A 256 22.91 27.90 14.55
C GLU A 256 21.80 27.62 13.53
N TYR A 257 21.10 26.50 13.66
CA TYR A 257 20.14 25.99 12.67
C TYR A 257 18.90 26.89 12.53
N THR A 258 18.43 27.51 13.62
CA THR A 258 17.31 28.45 13.59
C THR A 258 17.60 29.62 12.66
N ARG A 259 18.82 30.14 12.63
CA ARG A 259 19.24 31.21 11.71
C ARG A 259 19.20 30.73 10.25
N CYS A 260 19.66 29.51 9.99
CA CYS A 260 19.57 28.92 8.65
C CYS A 260 18.11 28.82 8.17
N ILE A 261 17.21 28.32 9.03
CA ILE A 261 15.78 28.15 8.74
C ILE A 261 15.13 29.51 8.48
N GLN A 262 15.39 30.52 9.31
CA GLN A 262 14.84 31.87 9.15
C GLN A 262 15.30 32.53 7.85
N ALA A 263 16.60 32.45 7.53
CA ALA A 263 17.15 33.00 6.30
C ALA A 263 16.57 32.32 5.04
N LEU A 264 16.37 31.00 5.08
CA LEU A 264 15.78 30.22 3.99
C LEU A 264 14.28 30.52 3.84
N ASN A 265 13.53 30.72 4.92
CA ASN A 265 12.13 31.15 4.89
C ASN A 265 11.97 32.54 4.26
N ALA A 266 12.93 33.45 4.47
CA ALA A 266 12.94 34.77 3.88
C ALA A 266 13.21 34.78 2.35
N VAL A 267 13.59 33.64 1.74
CA VAL A 267 13.78 33.55 0.29
C VAL A 267 12.41 33.62 -0.41
N PRO A 268 12.19 34.58 -1.32
CA PRO A 268 10.95 34.67 -2.09
C PRO A 268 10.61 33.39 -2.84
N GLU A 269 9.33 33.00 -2.89
CA GLU A 269 8.89 31.75 -3.53
C GLU A 269 9.39 31.59 -4.97
N ASN A 270 9.37 32.67 -5.77
CA ASN A 270 9.80 32.67 -7.15
C ASN A 270 11.32 32.50 -7.34
N TRP A 271 12.10 32.55 -6.24
CA TRP A 271 13.55 32.33 -6.25
C TRP A 271 13.95 31.00 -5.57
N ARG A 272 12.99 30.28 -4.96
CA ARG A 272 13.24 28.98 -4.36
C ARG A 272 13.58 27.95 -5.44
N ASN A 273 14.62 27.18 -5.19
CA ASN A 273 15.10 26.15 -6.09
C ASN A 273 15.49 24.88 -5.31
N TYR A 274 16.00 23.86 -5.97
CA TYR A 274 16.39 22.61 -5.33
C TYR A 274 17.45 22.79 -4.23
N ARG A 275 18.37 23.78 -4.38
CA ARG A 275 19.41 24.07 -3.38
C ARG A 275 18.81 24.67 -2.11
N THR A 276 17.88 25.60 -2.24
CA THR A 276 17.18 26.18 -1.08
C THR A 276 16.33 25.14 -0.36
N ALA A 277 15.64 24.25 -1.10
CA ALA A 277 14.86 23.16 -0.53
C ALA A 277 15.76 22.15 0.20
N TYR A 278 16.88 21.76 -0.38
CA TYR A 278 17.85 20.87 0.26
C TYR A 278 18.47 21.47 1.51
N ALA A 279 18.86 22.76 1.47
CA ALA A 279 19.43 23.44 2.63
C ALA A 279 18.41 23.57 3.77
N MET A 280 17.13 23.80 3.45
CA MET A 280 16.02 23.85 4.42
C MET A 280 15.84 22.47 5.09
N ALA A 281 15.73 21.40 4.29
CA ALA A 281 15.59 20.04 4.83
C ALA A 281 16.75 19.67 5.78
N ARG A 282 17.98 19.98 5.39
CA ARG A 282 19.17 19.75 6.23
C ARG A 282 19.15 20.56 7.54
N ALA A 283 18.76 21.83 7.46
CA ALA A 283 18.71 22.69 8.66
C ALA A 283 17.62 22.21 9.64
N LEU A 284 16.44 21.83 9.13
CA LEU A 284 15.36 21.27 9.94
C LEU A 284 15.75 19.90 10.56
N GLU A 285 16.39 19.01 9.81
CA GLU A 285 16.89 17.73 10.31
C GLU A 285 17.89 17.95 11.45
N ASN A 286 18.88 18.82 11.26
CA ASN A 286 19.88 19.11 12.27
C ASN A 286 19.29 19.77 13.52
N TYR A 287 18.34 20.70 13.34
CA TYR A 287 17.61 21.35 14.44
C TYR A 287 16.82 20.32 15.26
N ALA A 288 16.11 19.40 14.61
CA ALA A 288 15.33 18.36 15.28
C ALA A 288 16.20 17.36 16.08
N ILE A 289 17.44 17.08 15.60
CA ILE A 289 18.33 16.09 16.23
C ILE A 289 19.22 16.72 17.30
N ILE A 290 19.74 17.92 17.07
CA ILE A 290 20.82 18.53 17.85
C ILE A 290 20.30 19.72 18.69
N GLY A 291 19.32 20.48 18.18
CA GLY A 291 18.90 21.77 18.73
C GLY A 291 19.93 22.89 18.46
N ASP A 292 19.55 24.12 18.74
CA ASP A 292 20.46 25.27 18.62
C ASP A 292 21.44 25.39 19.80
N HIS A 293 22.61 25.92 19.55
CA HIS A 293 23.70 26.05 20.54
C HIS A 293 23.36 27.03 21.71
N ASP A 294 22.41 27.94 21.52
CA ASP A 294 22.08 29.01 22.50
C ASP A 294 21.11 28.59 23.62
N GLU A 295 20.50 27.42 23.58
CA GLU A 295 19.47 27.04 24.55
C GLU A 295 19.98 26.27 25.78
N GLY A 296 21.20 26.45 26.21
CA GLY A 296 21.67 26.13 27.58
C GLY A 296 21.21 24.79 28.21
N THR A 297 20.76 23.82 27.41
CA THR A 297 20.35 22.48 27.85
C THR A 297 21.52 21.52 27.72
N PRO A 298 21.88 20.82 28.82
CA PRO A 298 22.96 19.86 28.75
C PRO A 298 22.51 18.65 27.92
N ASN A 299 23.31 18.33 26.89
CA ASN A 299 23.21 17.07 26.15
C ASN A 299 23.28 15.87 27.13
N TYR A 300 22.24 15.05 27.12
CA TYR A 300 22.25 13.72 27.70
C TYR A 300 22.22 12.65 26.62
#